data_97648cda9b5818ffe1395a7ab21cc105
#
_entry.id   97648cda9b5818ffe1395a7ab21cc105
#
_cell.length_a   1.000
_cell.length_b   1.000
_cell.length_c   1.000
_cell.angle_alpha   90.00
_cell.angle_beta   90.00
_cell.angle_gamma   90.00
#
_symmetry.space_group_name_H-M   'P 1'
#
loop_
_entity.id
_entity.type
_entity.pdbx_description
1 polymer ?
#
loop_
_entity_poly.entity_id
_entity_poly.type
_entity_poly.pdbx_seq_one_letter_code
_entity_poly.pdbx_strand_id
1 'polypeptide(L)'
;CGSCAVRVNGIEKLACKTNLNENDFIEPINNSNILKDLVVDVSHETLLISKLNLSIDANIESIQVSQEDVKNIDLQSNCILCNSCYSSCPVYEVNKEFLGPFALTRALRYVNDKKNANRLNIIDSIQTNGVWDCTLCSACTLVCPQGIDPKADIMQLQNISVQNGYSNPYTQNFDFNSFGDDFGGFNPNGF
;
A
#
# COMPACT_ATOMS: atom_id res chain seq x y z
N CYS A 1 -12.17 -3.36 -14.75
CA CYS A 1 -12.49 -1.98 -14.35
C CYS A 1 -12.64 -1.80 -12.83
N GLY A 2 -12.77 -2.87 -12.04
CA GLY A 2 -12.83 -2.81 -10.59
C GLY A 2 -14.17 -2.45 -9.94
N SER A 3 -15.11 -1.84 -10.68
CA SER A 3 -16.38 -1.33 -10.10
C SER A 3 -17.36 -2.42 -9.62
N CYS A 4 -17.07 -3.68 -9.85
CA CYS A 4 -17.88 -4.80 -9.36
C CYS A 4 -17.23 -5.53 -8.15
N ALA A 5 -16.35 -4.87 -7.41
CA ALA A 5 -15.76 -5.47 -6.22
C ALA A 5 -16.82 -5.64 -5.13
N VAL A 6 -16.88 -6.84 -4.57
CA VAL A 6 -17.79 -7.26 -3.51
C VAL A 6 -17.04 -8.19 -2.55
N ARG A 7 -17.62 -8.48 -1.40
CA ARG A 7 -17.15 -9.57 -0.54
C ARG A 7 -18.07 -10.77 -0.70
N VAL A 8 -17.46 -11.93 -0.89
CA VAL A 8 -18.16 -13.21 -0.96
C VAL A 8 -17.63 -14.09 0.16
N ASN A 9 -18.49 -14.43 1.12
CA ASN A 9 -18.11 -15.18 2.32
C ASN A 9 -16.93 -14.54 3.06
N GLY A 10 -16.93 -13.21 3.17
CA GLY A 10 -15.90 -12.44 3.87
C GLY A 10 -14.61 -12.19 3.08
N ILE A 11 -14.51 -12.60 1.81
CA ILE A 11 -13.32 -12.43 0.98
C ILE A 11 -13.65 -11.51 -0.20
N GLU A 12 -12.80 -10.52 -0.45
CA GLU A 12 -12.93 -9.58 -1.57
C GLU A 12 -12.76 -10.28 -2.91
N LYS A 13 -13.70 -10.07 -3.80
CA LYS A 13 -13.73 -10.65 -5.15
C LYS A 13 -14.32 -9.67 -6.16
N LEU A 14 -14.07 -9.93 -7.43
CA LEU A 14 -14.77 -9.24 -8.52
C LEU A 14 -16.00 -10.07 -8.93
N ALA A 15 -17.20 -9.52 -8.82
CA ALA A 15 -18.44 -10.23 -9.15
C ALA A 15 -18.45 -10.75 -10.59
N CYS A 16 -17.90 -9.97 -11.54
CA CYS A 16 -17.83 -10.38 -12.96
C CYS A 16 -16.88 -11.56 -13.23
N LYS A 17 -16.03 -11.94 -12.26
CA LYS A 17 -15.04 -13.02 -12.39
C LYS A 17 -15.27 -14.16 -11.38
N THR A 18 -16.37 -14.12 -10.63
CA THR A 18 -16.65 -15.07 -9.55
C THR A 18 -17.93 -15.85 -9.85
N ASN A 19 -17.81 -17.16 -9.83
CA ASN A 19 -18.98 -18.03 -9.83
C ASN A 19 -19.52 -18.16 -8.41
N LEU A 20 -20.82 -17.92 -8.24
CA LEU A 20 -21.51 -17.96 -6.96
C LEU A 20 -22.25 -19.29 -6.80
N ASN A 21 -22.33 -19.79 -5.57
CA ASN A 21 -23.15 -20.92 -5.17
C ASN A 21 -24.42 -20.43 -4.43
N GLU A 22 -25.43 -21.30 -4.29
CA GLU A 22 -26.72 -20.94 -3.70
C GLU A 22 -26.64 -20.42 -2.25
N ASN A 23 -25.60 -20.82 -1.50
CA ASN A 23 -25.43 -20.44 -0.10
C ASN A 23 -24.33 -19.39 0.11
N ASP A 24 -23.81 -18.77 -0.96
CA ASP A 24 -22.80 -17.72 -0.80
C ASP A 24 -23.42 -16.44 -0.26
N PHE A 25 -22.76 -15.89 0.76
CA PHE A 25 -23.15 -14.61 1.34
C PHE A 25 -22.37 -13.48 0.66
N ILE A 26 -23.11 -12.51 0.10
CA ILE A 26 -22.53 -11.39 -0.65
C ILE A 26 -22.75 -10.10 0.12
N GLU A 27 -21.66 -9.37 0.32
CA GLU A 27 -21.62 -8.10 1.05
C GLU A 27 -20.94 -7.02 0.20
N PRO A 28 -21.21 -5.73 0.44
CA PRO A 28 -20.38 -4.66 -0.08
C PRO A 28 -18.96 -4.77 0.47
N ILE A 29 -17.99 -4.19 -0.22
CA ILE A 29 -16.62 -4.07 0.29
C ILE A 29 -16.59 -3.25 1.58
N ASN A 30 -15.68 -3.61 2.49
CA ASN A 30 -15.50 -2.90 3.75
C ASN A 30 -14.80 -1.54 3.54
N ASN A 31 -14.77 -0.75 4.62
CA ASN A 31 -14.02 0.49 4.69
C ASN A 31 -14.49 1.61 3.74
N SER A 32 -15.63 1.43 3.08
CA SER A 32 -16.28 2.41 2.21
C SER A 32 -17.71 2.67 2.66
N ASN A 33 -18.21 3.88 2.44
CA ASN A 33 -19.58 4.22 2.76
C ASN A 33 -20.54 3.53 1.78
N ILE A 34 -21.55 2.82 2.30
CA ILE A 34 -22.56 2.18 1.48
C ILE A 34 -23.55 3.25 0.99
N LEU A 35 -23.69 3.36 -0.32
CA LEU A 35 -24.67 4.24 -0.96
C LEU A 35 -26.02 3.53 -1.14
N LYS A 36 -25.98 2.29 -1.63
CA LYS A 36 -27.16 1.46 -1.83
C LYS A 36 -26.76 0.00 -2.06
N ASP A 37 -27.31 -0.92 -1.31
CA ASP A 37 -27.08 -2.37 -1.45
C ASP A 37 -25.58 -2.71 -1.51
N LEU A 38 -25.06 -3.15 -2.65
CA LEU A 38 -23.64 -3.46 -2.87
C LEU A 38 -22.83 -2.28 -3.42
N VAL A 39 -23.49 -1.13 -3.67
CA VAL A 39 -22.83 0.05 -4.21
C VAL A 39 -22.24 0.89 -3.08
N VAL A 40 -20.96 1.16 -3.17
CA VAL A 40 -20.20 1.94 -2.18
C VAL A 40 -19.63 3.22 -2.80
N ASP A 41 -19.34 4.20 -1.93
CA ASP A 41 -18.64 5.41 -2.32
C ASP A 41 -17.13 5.12 -2.43
N VAL A 42 -16.57 5.36 -3.61
CA VAL A 42 -15.15 5.18 -3.92
C VAL A 42 -14.44 6.52 -4.24
N SER A 43 -15.07 7.63 -3.92
CA SER A 43 -14.52 8.98 -4.22
C SER A 43 -13.16 9.25 -3.58
N HIS A 44 -12.81 8.54 -2.48
CA HIS A 44 -11.50 8.65 -1.84
C HIS A 44 -10.34 8.29 -2.79
N GLU A 45 -10.54 7.44 -3.81
CA GLU A 45 -9.53 7.12 -4.82
C GLU A 45 -9.05 8.37 -5.55
N THR A 46 -10.00 9.16 -6.06
CA THR A 46 -9.70 10.39 -6.78
C THR A 46 -9.03 11.41 -5.86
N LEU A 47 -9.50 11.50 -4.61
CA LEU A 47 -8.92 12.40 -3.62
C LEU A 47 -7.48 12.03 -3.30
N LEU A 48 -7.16 10.75 -3.11
CA LEU A 48 -5.80 10.29 -2.82
C LEU A 48 -4.85 10.49 -4.00
N ILE A 49 -5.28 10.17 -5.22
CA ILE A 49 -4.48 10.39 -6.45
C ILE A 49 -4.16 11.87 -6.60
N SER A 50 -5.13 12.76 -6.36
CA SER A 50 -4.96 14.21 -6.42
C SER A 50 -4.04 14.72 -5.30
N LYS A 51 -4.25 14.26 -4.06
CA LYS A 51 -3.45 14.66 -2.89
C LYS A 51 -1.97 14.32 -3.05
N LEU A 52 -1.67 13.15 -3.59
CA LEU A 52 -0.29 12.68 -3.79
C LEU A 52 0.34 13.18 -5.10
N ASN A 53 -0.41 13.95 -5.90
CA ASN A 53 0.04 14.41 -7.21
C ASN A 53 0.67 13.29 -8.06
N LEU A 54 -0.01 12.14 -8.11
CA LEU A 54 0.45 10.94 -8.81
C LEU A 54 0.32 11.12 -10.32
N SER A 55 1.21 11.90 -10.88
CA SER A 55 1.29 12.19 -12.31
C SER A 55 2.74 12.16 -12.80
N ILE A 56 2.92 12.00 -14.09
CA ILE A 56 4.23 12.18 -14.72
C ILE A 56 4.39 13.66 -15.08
N ASP A 57 5.43 14.28 -14.59
CA ASP A 57 5.84 15.60 -15.07
C ASP A 57 6.57 15.41 -16.40
N ALA A 58 5.90 15.83 -17.49
CA ALA A 58 6.34 15.59 -18.86
C ALA A 58 7.46 16.53 -19.35
N ASN A 59 8.04 17.35 -18.47
CA ASN A 59 9.09 18.31 -18.85
C ASN A 59 10.45 17.67 -19.18
N ILE A 60 10.52 16.35 -19.25
CA ILE A 60 11.76 15.63 -19.58
C ILE A 60 11.80 15.37 -21.08
N GLU A 61 12.52 16.21 -21.80
CA GLU A 61 12.82 15.99 -23.22
C GLU A 61 13.65 14.70 -23.43
N SER A 62 13.22 13.86 -24.37
CA SER A 62 13.99 12.76 -25.01
C SER A 62 14.61 11.67 -24.13
N ILE A 63 13.99 11.27 -23.00
CA ILE A 63 14.44 10.07 -22.27
C ILE A 63 14.04 8.81 -23.05
N GLN A 64 15.07 8.02 -23.45
CA GLN A 64 14.83 6.68 -24.00
C GLN A 64 14.45 5.71 -22.88
N VAL A 65 13.36 5.00 -23.09
CA VAL A 65 12.84 3.97 -22.18
C VAL A 65 13.19 2.59 -22.73
N SER A 66 13.87 1.80 -21.93
CA SER A 66 14.22 0.41 -22.26
C SER A 66 13.08 -0.55 -21.85
N GLN A 67 13.14 -1.80 -22.31
CA GLN A 67 12.23 -2.86 -21.87
C GLN A 67 12.34 -3.14 -20.35
N GLU A 68 13.52 -2.95 -19.77
CA GLU A 68 13.75 -3.09 -18.34
C GLU A 68 13.05 -1.99 -17.54
N ASP A 69 13.12 -0.73 -18.01
CA ASP A 69 12.41 0.40 -17.42
C ASP A 69 10.89 0.14 -17.39
N VAL A 70 10.33 -0.46 -18.47
CA VAL A 70 8.92 -0.82 -18.54
C VAL A 70 8.58 -1.91 -17.53
N LYS A 71 9.39 -2.96 -17.39
CA LYS A 71 9.18 -4.05 -16.43
C LYS A 71 9.12 -3.56 -14.99
N ASN A 72 9.85 -2.51 -14.66
CA ASN A 72 9.91 -1.94 -13.30
C ASN A 72 8.58 -1.27 -12.87
N ILE A 73 7.69 -0.98 -13.82
CA ILE A 73 6.39 -0.33 -13.55
C ILE A 73 5.19 -1.14 -14.02
N ASP A 74 5.41 -2.24 -14.74
CA ASP A 74 4.35 -2.98 -15.45
C ASP A 74 3.30 -3.53 -14.48
N LEU A 75 3.73 -4.24 -13.45
CA LEU A 75 2.82 -4.88 -12.50
C LEU A 75 1.94 -3.85 -11.78
N GLN A 76 2.54 -2.77 -11.25
CA GLN A 76 1.82 -1.70 -10.55
C GLN A 76 0.88 -0.93 -11.48
N SER A 77 1.19 -0.89 -12.79
CA SER A 77 0.36 -0.25 -13.82
C SER A 77 -0.97 -0.98 -14.05
N ASN A 78 -1.05 -2.26 -13.69
CA ASN A 78 -2.26 -3.08 -13.81
C ASN A 78 -3.32 -2.79 -12.73
N CYS A 79 -3.07 -1.86 -11.80
CA CYS A 79 -4.03 -1.51 -10.76
C CYS A 79 -5.31 -0.92 -11.36
N ILE A 80 -6.45 -1.59 -11.12
CA ILE A 80 -7.79 -1.21 -11.61
C ILE A 80 -8.61 -0.43 -10.59
N LEU A 81 -8.01 0.00 -9.47
CA LEU A 81 -8.67 0.78 -8.42
C LEU A 81 -9.94 0.12 -7.84
N CYS A 82 -9.95 -1.19 -7.71
CA CYS A 82 -11.14 -1.95 -7.26
C CYS A 82 -11.41 -1.86 -5.75
N ASN A 83 -10.54 -1.23 -4.97
CA ASN A 83 -10.62 -1.10 -3.50
C ASN A 83 -10.59 -2.40 -2.68
N SER A 84 -10.43 -3.58 -3.27
CA SER A 84 -10.30 -4.82 -2.51
C SER A 84 -9.20 -4.76 -1.46
N CYS A 85 -8.07 -4.12 -1.78
CA CYS A 85 -6.94 -3.95 -0.86
C CYS A 85 -7.24 -3.00 0.31
N TYR A 86 -8.09 -1.99 0.12
CA TYR A 86 -8.57 -1.12 1.22
C TYR A 86 -9.60 -1.83 2.08
N SER A 87 -10.52 -2.57 1.46
CA SER A 87 -11.52 -3.38 2.14
C SER A 87 -10.90 -4.36 3.14
N SER A 88 -9.78 -4.97 2.77
CA SER A 88 -9.07 -5.95 3.59
C SER A 88 -8.01 -5.36 4.52
N CYS A 89 -7.77 -4.04 4.48
CA CYS A 89 -6.67 -3.41 5.22
C CYS A 89 -7.03 -3.09 6.67
N PRO A 90 -6.43 -3.78 7.67
CA PRO A 90 -6.72 -3.51 9.07
C PRO A 90 -6.21 -2.14 9.54
N VAL A 91 -5.15 -1.61 8.92
CA VAL A 91 -4.65 -0.26 9.26
C VAL A 91 -5.64 0.78 8.77
N TYR A 92 -6.14 0.67 7.54
CA TYR A 92 -7.13 1.62 7.01
C TYR A 92 -8.49 1.52 7.71
N GLU A 93 -8.81 0.37 8.29
CA GLU A 93 -10.03 0.20 9.10
C GLU A 93 -10.03 1.11 10.33
N VAL A 94 -8.89 1.23 11.02
CA VAL A 94 -8.73 2.01 12.26
C VAL A 94 -8.24 3.44 12.03
N ASN A 95 -7.50 3.69 10.94
CA ASN A 95 -6.97 5.00 10.58
C ASN A 95 -7.31 5.33 9.13
N LYS A 96 -8.34 6.14 8.93
CA LYS A 96 -8.80 6.58 7.59
C LYS A 96 -7.87 7.61 6.93
N GLU A 97 -6.93 8.19 7.68
CA GLU A 97 -5.90 9.08 7.14
C GLU A 97 -4.74 8.29 6.49
N PHE A 98 -4.62 6.99 6.78
CA PHE A 98 -3.61 6.15 6.16
C PHE A 98 -3.78 6.15 4.64
N LEU A 99 -2.72 6.47 3.92
CA LEU A 99 -2.73 6.53 2.45
C LEU A 99 -3.18 5.22 1.80
N GLY A 100 -2.83 4.10 2.43
CA GLY A 100 -3.35 2.79 2.08
C GLY A 100 -2.67 2.10 0.90
N PRO A 101 -3.08 0.84 0.61
CA PRO A 101 -2.30 -0.03 -0.26
C PRO A 101 -2.24 0.44 -1.72
N PHE A 102 -3.36 0.77 -2.38
CA PHE A 102 -3.28 1.12 -3.80
C PHE A 102 -2.57 2.46 -4.02
N ALA A 103 -2.76 3.44 -3.12
CA ALA A 103 -2.12 4.74 -3.27
C ALA A 103 -0.59 4.60 -3.20
N LEU A 104 -0.09 3.78 -2.28
CA LEU A 104 1.34 3.47 -2.16
C LEU A 104 1.86 2.63 -3.33
N THR A 105 1.11 1.63 -3.79
CA THR A 105 1.44 0.89 -5.03
C THR A 105 1.55 1.84 -6.23
N ARG A 106 0.60 2.76 -6.38
CA ARG A 106 0.67 3.75 -7.47
C ARG A 106 1.80 4.74 -7.28
N ALA A 107 2.09 5.17 -6.05
CA ALA A 107 3.26 5.99 -5.76
C ALA A 107 4.55 5.29 -6.22
N LEU A 108 4.72 4.00 -5.92
CA LEU A 108 5.87 3.22 -6.41
C LEU A 108 5.95 3.20 -7.93
N ARG A 109 4.82 2.98 -8.61
CA ARG A 109 4.77 3.02 -10.07
C ARG A 109 5.34 4.31 -10.62
N TYR A 110 4.98 5.47 -10.03
CA TYR A 110 5.49 6.78 -10.48
C TYR A 110 6.92 7.07 -10.01
N VAL A 111 7.31 6.58 -8.83
CA VAL A 111 8.69 6.68 -8.34
C VAL A 111 9.66 5.89 -9.20
N ASN A 112 9.24 4.73 -9.72
CA ASN A 112 10.06 3.88 -10.60
C ASN A 112 9.99 4.28 -12.07
N ASP A 113 9.09 5.19 -12.45
CA ASP A 113 8.98 5.64 -13.84
C ASP A 113 10.16 6.56 -14.19
N LYS A 114 11.00 6.11 -15.10
CA LYS A 114 12.20 6.84 -15.55
C LYS A 114 11.88 8.23 -16.12
N LYS A 115 10.69 8.42 -16.66
CA LYS A 115 10.23 9.69 -17.22
C LYS A 115 9.72 10.68 -16.18
N ASN A 116 9.60 10.28 -14.91
CA ASN A 116 9.00 11.11 -13.89
C ASN A 116 10.04 12.00 -13.21
N ALA A 117 10.01 13.29 -13.49
CA ALA A 117 10.83 14.30 -12.80
C ALA A 117 10.35 14.59 -11.37
N ASN A 118 9.07 14.31 -11.05
CA ASN A 118 8.45 14.61 -9.76
C ASN A 118 8.70 13.55 -8.67
N ARG A 119 9.67 12.65 -8.89
CA ARG A 119 9.94 11.50 -8.02
C ARG A 119 10.14 11.87 -6.55
N LEU A 120 10.95 12.89 -6.27
CA LEU A 120 11.28 13.30 -4.90
C LEU A 120 10.06 13.84 -4.14
N ASN A 121 9.21 14.62 -4.81
CA ASN A 121 7.98 15.13 -4.19
C ASN A 121 6.99 14.00 -3.86
N ILE A 122 6.93 12.96 -4.70
CA ILE A 122 6.10 11.78 -4.40
C ILE A 122 6.68 11.05 -3.18
N ILE A 123 8.01 10.86 -3.11
CA ILE A 123 8.65 10.24 -1.94
C ILE A 123 8.37 11.04 -0.67
N ASP A 124 8.44 12.36 -0.72
CA ASP A 124 8.11 13.22 0.42
C ASP A 124 6.65 13.08 0.86
N SER A 125 5.73 13.09 -0.10
CA SER A 125 4.28 13.04 0.16
C SER A 125 3.78 11.76 0.83
N ILE A 126 4.53 10.66 0.73
CA ILE A 126 4.17 9.35 1.30
C ILE A 126 4.76 9.08 2.68
N GLN A 127 5.44 10.06 3.30
CA GLN A 127 6.07 9.87 4.61
C GLN A 127 5.05 9.94 5.76
N THR A 128 4.07 10.86 5.67
CA THR A 128 3.04 11.05 6.71
C THR A 128 1.80 10.24 6.41
N ASN A 129 1.32 9.47 7.36
CA ASN A 129 0.20 8.53 7.21
C ASN A 129 0.41 7.56 6.02
N GLY A 130 1.65 7.20 5.74
CA GLY A 130 2.03 6.50 4.53
C GLY A 130 2.85 5.23 4.78
N VAL A 131 4.05 5.19 4.22
CA VAL A 131 4.85 3.95 4.14
C VAL A 131 5.18 3.34 5.50
N TRP A 132 5.30 4.16 6.56
CA TRP A 132 5.69 3.71 7.90
C TRP A 132 4.54 3.18 8.73
N ASP A 133 3.29 3.54 8.38
CA ASP A 133 2.09 3.11 9.11
C ASP A 133 1.64 1.69 8.74
N CYS A 134 2.18 1.13 7.66
CA CYS A 134 1.83 -0.21 7.20
C CYS A 134 2.39 -1.29 8.12
N THR A 135 1.53 -2.18 8.62
CA THR A 135 1.92 -3.33 9.46
C THR A 135 2.48 -4.53 8.67
N LEU A 136 2.56 -4.42 7.35
CA LEU A 136 3.08 -5.45 6.44
C LEU A 136 2.36 -6.82 6.57
N CYS A 137 1.08 -6.83 6.91
CA CYS A 137 0.28 -8.03 7.19
C CYS A 137 -0.07 -8.89 5.95
N SER A 138 0.17 -8.42 4.74
CA SER A 138 -0.14 -9.06 3.45
C SER A 138 -1.62 -9.19 3.08
N ALA A 139 -2.57 -8.71 3.88
CA ALA A 139 -4.00 -8.83 3.57
C ALA A 139 -4.36 -8.24 2.19
N CYS A 140 -3.78 -7.09 1.85
CA CYS A 140 -3.97 -6.44 0.55
C CYS A 140 -3.41 -7.24 -0.64
N THR A 141 -2.32 -7.97 -0.45
CA THR A 141 -1.71 -8.83 -1.47
C THR A 141 -2.59 -10.04 -1.80
N LEU A 142 -3.17 -10.66 -0.76
CA LEU A 142 -4.00 -11.86 -0.91
C LEU A 142 -5.29 -11.61 -1.70
N VAL A 143 -5.84 -10.40 -1.64
CA VAL A 143 -7.12 -10.07 -2.27
C VAL A 143 -6.99 -9.33 -3.60
N CYS A 144 -5.75 -9.07 -4.06
CA CYS A 144 -5.55 -8.30 -5.30
C CYS A 144 -5.94 -9.13 -6.53
N PRO A 145 -7.00 -8.74 -7.30
CA PRO A 145 -7.45 -9.50 -8.47
C PRO A 145 -6.49 -9.37 -9.66
N GLN A 146 -5.54 -8.43 -9.61
CA GLN A 146 -4.52 -8.21 -10.65
C GLN A 146 -3.17 -8.86 -10.29
N GLY A 147 -3.06 -9.54 -9.15
CA GLY A 147 -1.83 -10.19 -8.73
C GLY A 147 -0.71 -9.23 -8.33
N ILE A 148 -1.07 -7.97 -8.02
CA ILE A 148 -0.11 -7.00 -7.47
C ILE A 148 0.20 -7.39 -6.02
N ASP A 149 1.42 -7.10 -5.58
CA ASP A 149 1.82 -7.24 -4.17
C ASP A 149 2.03 -5.88 -3.51
N PRO A 150 0.95 -5.22 -2.99
CA PRO A 150 1.08 -3.91 -2.37
C PRO A 150 2.00 -3.92 -1.14
N LYS A 151 2.12 -5.03 -0.42
CA LYS A 151 3.06 -5.16 0.70
C LYS A 151 4.51 -5.04 0.21
N ALA A 152 4.88 -5.78 -0.84
CA ALA A 152 6.22 -5.70 -1.41
C ALA A 152 6.51 -4.31 -1.97
N ASP A 153 5.52 -3.67 -2.60
CA ASP A 153 5.61 -2.30 -3.08
C ASP A 153 5.90 -1.30 -1.94
N ILE A 154 5.20 -1.45 -0.80
CA ILE A 154 5.40 -0.60 0.38
C ILE A 154 6.80 -0.83 0.98
N MET A 155 7.26 -2.06 1.08
CA MET A 155 8.61 -2.38 1.54
C MET A 155 9.68 -1.74 0.63
N GLN A 156 9.46 -1.76 -0.68
CA GLN A 156 10.36 -1.10 -1.63
C GLN A 156 10.35 0.43 -1.44
N LEU A 157 9.18 1.05 -1.23
CA LEU A 157 9.07 2.48 -0.93
C LEU A 157 9.75 2.84 0.39
N GLN A 158 9.64 2.01 1.43
CA GLN A 158 10.38 2.21 2.69
C GLN A 158 11.89 2.24 2.45
N ASN A 159 12.42 1.29 1.68
CA ASN A 159 13.85 1.26 1.31
C ASN A 159 14.26 2.50 0.51
N ILE A 160 13.45 2.91 -0.47
CA ILE A 160 13.69 4.13 -1.26
C ILE A 160 13.66 5.37 -0.35
N SER A 161 12.72 5.44 0.60
CA SER A 161 12.62 6.53 1.56
C SER A 161 13.90 6.64 2.41
N VAL A 162 14.41 5.52 2.93
CA VAL A 162 15.67 5.49 3.70
C VAL A 162 16.85 5.99 2.84
N GLN A 163 16.94 5.56 1.58
CA GLN A 163 17.98 6.04 0.64
C GLN A 163 17.91 7.55 0.37
N ASN A 164 16.74 8.15 0.55
CA ASN A 164 16.53 9.59 0.39
C ASN A 164 16.55 10.37 1.73
N GLY A 165 17.06 9.74 2.80
CA GLY A 165 17.30 10.42 4.09
C GLY A 165 16.13 10.40 5.06
N TYR A 166 15.03 9.72 4.75
CA TYR A 166 13.92 9.53 5.69
C TYR A 166 14.19 8.35 6.62
N SER A 167 13.65 8.41 7.82
CA SER A 167 13.75 7.34 8.82
C SER A 167 12.37 6.93 9.31
N ASN A 168 12.23 5.68 9.72
CA ASN A 168 10.99 5.21 10.32
C ASN A 168 10.79 5.89 11.69
N PRO A 169 9.74 6.71 11.86
CA PRO A 169 9.52 7.46 13.09
C PRO A 169 9.23 6.58 14.30
N TYR A 170 8.83 5.32 14.08
CA TYR A 170 8.48 4.38 15.14
C TYR A 170 9.69 3.61 15.69
N THR A 171 10.84 3.62 15.00
CA THR A 171 12.06 2.94 15.45
C THR A 171 12.97 3.82 16.30
N GLN A 172 12.77 5.13 16.33
CA GLN A 172 13.63 6.07 17.07
C GLN A 172 13.47 5.99 18.59
N ASN A 173 12.49 5.24 19.12
CA ASN A 173 12.24 5.10 20.57
C ASN A 173 12.78 3.79 21.16
N PHE A 174 13.52 2.98 20.41
CA PHE A 174 14.26 1.86 20.98
C PHE A 174 15.69 2.32 21.32
N ASP A 175 15.83 3.06 22.42
CA ASP A 175 17.10 3.25 23.07
C ASP A 175 17.60 1.89 23.59
N PHE A 176 18.48 1.27 22.81
CA PHE A 176 19.15 0.02 23.17
C PHE A 176 20.03 0.18 24.41
N ASN A 177 20.24 1.42 24.90
CA ASN A 177 20.99 1.73 26.11
C ASN A 177 20.20 1.52 27.42
N SER A 178 18.91 1.21 27.36
CA SER A 178 18.11 0.96 28.57
C SER A 178 18.11 -0.50 29.03
N PHE A 179 18.79 -1.41 28.32
CA PHE A 179 18.95 -2.82 28.69
C PHE A 179 20.34 -3.15 29.24
N GLY A 180 21.15 -2.17 29.59
CA GLY A 180 22.41 -2.35 30.25
C GLY A 180 22.28 -2.00 31.73
N ASP A 181 22.24 -2.99 32.62
CA ASP A 181 22.77 -3.08 33.96
C ASP A 181 22.01 -3.94 34.98
N ASP A 182 21.06 -4.76 34.56
CA ASP A 182 20.34 -5.63 35.52
C ASP A 182 20.45 -7.14 35.24
N PHE A 183 21.49 -7.58 34.54
CA PHE A 183 21.90 -8.97 34.54
C PHE A 183 23.02 -9.14 35.53
N GLY A 184 22.66 -9.01 36.83
CA GLY A 184 23.50 -9.37 37.95
C GLY A 184 23.97 -10.82 37.87
N GLY A 185 25.24 -10.98 37.58
CA GLY A 185 26.12 -12.04 38.03
C GLY A 185 25.65 -13.49 37.99
N PHE A 186 25.80 -14.16 36.85
CA PHE A 186 26.04 -15.59 36.86
C PHE A 186 27.48 -15.82 37.36
N ASN A 187 27.60 -16.21 38.61
CA ASN A 187 28.90 -16.59 39.20
C ASN A 187 29.16 -18.09 38.89
N PRO A 188 30.11 -18.43 37.99
CA PRO A 188 30.34 -19.84 37.61
C PRO A 188 31.10 -20.67 38.67
N ASN A 189 31.41 -20.14 39.88
CA ASN A 189 32.18 -20.78 40.93
C ASN A 189 31.45 -20.93 42.28
N GLY A 190 30.14 -21.04 42.27
CA GLY A 190 29.35 -21.30 43.47
C GLY A 190 29.03 -22.78 43.62
N PHE A 191 29.81 -23.53 44.41
CA PHE A 191 29.38 -24.75 45.10
C PHE A 191 28.47 -24.37 46.24
#